data_6096aca6e3361192cb29a091b4928988
#
_entry.id   6096aca6e3361192cb29a091b4928988
#
_cell.length_a   1.000
_cell.length_b   1.000
_cell.length_c   1.000
_cell.angle_alpha   90.00
_cell.angle_beta   90.00
_cell.angle_gamma   90.00
#
_symmetry.space_group_name_H-M   'P 1'
#
loop_
_entity.id
_entity.type
_entity.pdbx_description
1 polymer ?
#
loop_
_entity_poly.entity_id
_entity_poly.type
_entity_poly.pdbx_seq_one_letter_code
_entity_poly.pdbx_strand_id
1 'polypeptide(L)' 'MELQTQTKITVDMLTADSVSILKQEMAEINGQQMQVGENFRRAYINSESGRKQVQDELDAPYVSAIFAVWGETPTVEE' A
#
# COMPACT_ATOMS: atom_id res chain seq x y z
N MET A 1 -6.59 22.26 -19.84
CA MET A 1 -5.59 21.18 -19.82
C MET A 1 -5.86 20.34 -18.59
N GLU A 2 -6.11 19.07 -18.79
CA GLU A 2 -6.36 18.18 -17.68
C GLU A 2 -5.04 17.58 -17.19
N LEU A 3 -4.82 17.63 -15.86
CA LEU A 3 -3.71 16.94 -15.26
C LEU A 3 -4.10 15.48 -15.10
N GLN A 4 -3.30 14.59 -15.70
CA GLN A 4 -3.47 13.16 -15.46
C GLN A 4 -2.68 12.80 -14.21
N THR A 5 -3.39 12.31 -13.21
CA THR A 5 -2.77 11.89 -11.96
C THR A 5 -2.74 10.37 -11.88
N GLN A 6 -1.71 9.87 -11.24
CA GLN A 6 -1.55 8.45 -10.94
C GLN A 6 -1.23 8.29 -9.47
N THR A 7 -1.77 7.27 -8.85
CA THR A 7 -1.44 6.96 -7.47
C THR A 7 -0.24 6.01 -7.47
N LYS A 8 0.86 6.48 -6.88
CA LYS A 8 2.03 5.65 -6.67
C LYS A 8 1.90 4.97 -5.32
N ILE A 9 1.99 3.65 -5.31
CA ILE A 9 1.90 2.86 -4.09
C ILE A 9 3.25 2.25 -3.79
N THR A 10 3.79 2.51 -2.61
CA THR A 10 5.04 1.95 -2.14
C THR A 10 4.76 1.04 -0.96
N VAL A 11 5.17 -0.22 -1.08
CA VAL A 11 5.13 -1.17 0.04
C VAL A 11 6.44 -1.02 0.80
N ASP A 12 6.33 -0.70 2.08
CA ASP A 12 7.50 -0.38 2.90
C ASP A 12 7.43 -1.15 4.20
N MET A 13 8.59 -1.43 4.77
CA MET A 13 8.72 -2.09 6.07
C MET A 13 7.88 -3.37 6.19
N LEU A 14 7.86 -4.17 5.11
CA LEU A 14 7.11 -5.42 5.09
C LEU A 14 7.85 -6.47 5.92
N THR A 15 7.19 -6.92 6.99
CA THR A 15 7.68 -7.98 7.86
C THR A 15 6.62 -9.06 7.99
N ALA A 16 6.93 -10.14 8.70
CA ALA A 16 5.95 -11.19 8.95
C ALA A 16 4.75 -10.70 9.76
N ASP A 17 4.89 -9.59 10.48
CA ASP A 17 3.87 -9.10 11.41
C ASP A 17 3.15 -7.85 10.94
N SER A 18 3.74 -7.08 9.99
CA SER A 18 3.16 -5.79 9.60
C SER A 18 3.68 -5.34 8.24
N VAL A 19 3.02 -4.32 7.70
CA VAL A 19 3.44 -3.64 6.47
C VAL A 19 3.02 -2.18 6.56
N SER A 20 3.80 -1.30 5.93
CA SER A 20 3.44 0.11 5.76
C SER A 20 3.20 0.38 4.28
N ILE A 21 2.13 1.08 3.98
CA ILE A 21 1.78 1.47 2.61
C ILE A 21 1.85 2.98 2.50
N LEU A 22 2.61 3.45 1.53
CA LEU A 22 2.71 4.86 1.21
C LEU A 22 1.99 5.09 -0.12
N LYS A 23 1.01 5.98 -0.12
CA LYS A 23 0.30 6.40 -1.33
C LYS A 23 0.68 7.82 -1.66
N GLN A 24 1.08 8.05 -2.89
CA GLN A 24 1.47 9.36 -3.39
C GLN A 24 0.74 9.63 -4.70
N GLU A 25 0.07 10.78 -4.78
CA GLU A 25 -0.52 11.23 -6.04
C GLU A 25 0.56 11.88 -6.87
N MET A 26 0.76 11.37 -8.08
CA MET A 26 1.77 11.87 -9.01
C MET A 26 1.08 12.45 -10.24
N ALA A 27 1.61 13.54 -10.75
CA ALA A 27 1.15 14.14 -11.99
C ALA A 27 2.33 14.36 -12.92
N GLU A 28 2.09 14.24 -14.23
CA GLU A 28 3.09 14.57 -15.22
C GLU A 28 2.95 16.03 -15.60
N ILE A 29 4.00 16.81 -15.32
CA ILE A 29 4.05 18.24 -15.63
C ILE A 29 5.30 18.49 -16.44
N ASN A 30 5.13 18.96 -17.68
CA ASN A 30 6.23 19.26 -18.60
C ASN A 30 7.17 18.06 -18.79
N GLY A 31 6.60 16.86 -18.87
CA GLY A 31 7.38 15.64 -19.08
C GLY A 31 8.03 15.07 -17.83
N GLN A 32 7.76 15.65 -16.67
CA GLN A 32 8.32 15.17 -15.41
C GLN A 32 7.22 14.71 -14.46
N GLN A 33 7.46 13.61 -13.80
CA GLN A 33 6.57 13.12 -12.75
C GLN A 33 6.83 13.91 -11.48
N MET A 34 5.79 14.56 -10.95
CA MET A 34 5.89 15.34 -9.73
C MET A 34 4.78 14.91 -8.77
N GLN A 35 5.10 14.91 -7.50
CA GLN A 35 4.10 14.64 -6.49
C GLN A 35 3.18 15.84 -6.33
N VAL A 36 1.86 15.59 -6.36
CA VAL A 36 0.84 16.59 -6.11
C VAL A 36 0.04 16.16 -4.88
N GLY A 37 -0.18 17.08 -3.95
CA GLY A 37 -0.88 16.76 -2.71
C GLY A 37 0.05 16.15 -1.66
N GLU A 38 -0.54 15.67 -0.59
CA GLU A 38 0.18 15.13 0.56
C GLU A 38 0.36 13.63 0.46
N ASN A 39 1.40 13.11 1.09
CA ASN A 39 1.60 11.68 1.25
C ASN A 39 0.51 11.12 2.16
N PHE A 40 -0.01 9.96 1.78
CA PHE A 40 -0.90 9.19 2.63
C PHE A 40 -0.17 7.91 3.05
N ARG A 41 -0.01 7.71 4.35
CA ARG A 41 0.68 6.53 4.87
C ARG A 41 -0.24 5.77 5.82
N ARG A 42 -0.27 4.46 5.65
CA ARG A 42 -1.08 3.61 6.50
C ARG A 42 -0.35 2.30 6.78
N ALA A 43 -0.42 1.85 8.02
CA ALA A 43 0.15 0.57 8.42
C ALA A 43 -0.95 -0.47 8.61
N TYR A 44 -0.63 -1.72 8.28
CA TYR A 44 -1.51 -2.87 8.51
C TYR A 44 -0.73 -3.90 9.30
N ILE A 45 -1.41 -4.58 10.22
CA ILE A 45 -0.80 -5.66 10.98
C ILE A 45 -1.30 -7.01 10.46
N ASN A 46 -0.49 -8.05 10.63
CA ASN A 46 -0.85 -9.40 10.20
C ASN A 46 -1.73 -10.06 11.26
N SER A 47 -2.89 -9.47 11.47
CA SER A 47 -3.97 -10.01 12.29
C SER A 47 -5.12 -10.40 11.38
N GLU A 48 -6.13 -11.04 11.93
CA GLU A 48 -7.30 -11.44 11.14
C GLU A 48 -7.96 -10.23 10.48
N SER A 49 -8.20 -9.15 11.23
CA SER A 49 -8.81 -7.95 10.66
C SER A 49 -7.84 -7.18 9.75
N GLY A 50 -6.55 -7.16 10.08
CA GLY A 50 -5.55 -6.50 9.24
C GLY A 50 -5.42 -7.15 7.87
N ARG A 51 -5.46 -8.49 7.83
CA ARG A 51 -5.43 -9.23 6.56
C ARG A 51 -6.65 -8.91 5.71
N LYS A 52 -7.81 -8.81 6.33
CA LYS A 52 -9.03 -8.45 5.61
C LYS A 52 -8.95 -7.03 5.07
N GLN A 53 -8.43 -6.09 5.85
CA GLN A 53 -8.23 -4.70 5.40
C GLN A 53 -7.31 -4.64 4.19
N VAL A 54 -6.22 -5.40 4.19
CA VAL A 54 -5.30 -5.46 3.06
C VAL A 54 -6.04 -5.96 1.81
N GLN A 55 -6.83 -7.02 1.94
CA GLN A 55 -7.58 -7.58 0.81
C GLN A 55 -8.63 -6.60 0.28
N ASP A 56 -9.28 -5.83 1.18
CA ASP A 56 -10.36 -4.93 0.79
C ASP A 56 -9.83 -3.60 0.22
N GLU A 57 -8.68 -3.14 0.68
CA GLU A 57 -8.21 -1.79 0.40
C GLU A 57 -7.09 -1.73 -0.64
N LEU A 58 -6.39 -2.83 -0.91
CA LEU A 58 -5.27 -2.85 -1.84
C LEU A 58 -5.58 -3.70 -3.07
N ASP A 59 -4.90 -3.37 -4.16
CA ASP A 59 -5.04 -4.11 -5.41
C ASP A 59 -4.32 -5.46 -5.32
N ALA A 60 -4.74 -6.40 -6.18
CA ALA A 60 -4.28 -7.79 -6.14
C ALA A 60 -2.75 -7.96 -6.14
N PRO A 61 -1.95 -7.22 -6.94
CA PRO A 61 -0.50 -7.38 -6.90
C PRO A 61 0.11 -7.09 -5.53
N TYR A 62 -0.41 -6.08 -4.83
CA TYR A 62 0.08 -5.72 -3.50
C TYR A 62 -0.35 -6.73 -2.46
N VAL A 63 -1.59 -7.20 -2.54
CA VAL A 63 -2.10 -8.24 -1.66
C VAL A 63 -1.26 -9.51 -1.79
N SER A 64 -0.97 -9.93 -3.02
CA SER A 64 -0.16 -11.13 -3.26
C SER A 64 1.25 -10.99 -2.69
N ALA A 65 1.88 -9.83 -2.87
CA ALA A 65 3.22 -9.58 -2.35
C ALA A 65 3.24 -9.61 -0.82
N ILE A 66 2.28 -8.99 -0.19
CA ILE A 66 2.19 -8.94 1.27
C ILE A 66 1.94 -10.33 1.84
N PHE A 67 1.00 -11.08 1.26
CA PHE A 67 0.66 -12.41 1.76
C PHE A 67 1.76 -13.44 1.47
N ALA A 68 2.61 -13.17 0.47
CA ALA A 68 3.80 -14.02 0.24
C ALA A 68 4.74 -13.97 1.44
N VAL A 69 4.84 -12.84 2.12
CA VAL A 69 5.66 -12.69 3.34
C VAL A 69 4.89 -13.09 4.59
N TRP A 70 3.61 -12.68 4.67
CA TRP A 70 2.78 -12.94 5.85
C TRP A 70 2.39 -14.41 6.00
N GLY A 71 2.34 -15.16 4.89
CA GLY A 71 1.93 -16.56 4.92
C GLY A 71 0.42 -16.71 5.00
N GLU A 72 -0.01 -17.91 5.40
CA GLU A 72 -1.43 -18.27 5.37
C GLU A 72 -2.19 -17.95 6.64
N THR A 73 -1.48 -17.67 7.73
CA THR A 73 -2.11 -17.46 9.04
C THR A 73 -1.64 -16.15 9.66
N PRO A 74 -2.49 -15.50 10.46
CA PRO A 74 -2.09 -14.32 11.20
C PRO A 74 -0.98 -14.63 12.21
N THR A 75 -0.07 -13.67 12.39
CA THR A 75 0.98 -13.78 13.40
C THR A 75 0.71 -12.91 14.61
N VAL A 76 -0.24 -11.98 14.49
CA VAL A 76 -0.59 -11.03 15.57
C VAL A 76 -2.02 -11.34 16.01
N GLU A 77 -2.20 -11.52 17.30
CA GLU A 77 -3.53 -11.68 17.88
C GLU A 77 -4.15 -10.32 18.19
N GLU A 78 -5.46 -10.26 18.03
CA GLU A 78 -6.23 -9.06 18.35
C GLU A 78 -6.79 -9.11 19.76
#